data_6e46351a397a6a18805dcdf8dcd587b4
#
_entry.id   6e46351a397a6a18805dcdf8dcd587b4
#
_cell.length_a   1.000
_cell.length_b   1.000
_cell.length_c   1.000
_cell.angle_alpha   90.00
_cell.angle_beta   90.00
_cell.angle_gamma   90.00
#
_symmetry.space_group_name_H-M   'P 1'
#
loop_
_entity.id
_entity.type
_entity.pdbx_description
1 polymer ?
#
loop_
_entity_poly.entity_id
_entity_poly.type
_entity_poly.pdbx_seq_one_letter_code
_entity_poly.pdbx_strand_id
1 'polypeptide(L)'
;MTFKANDQVDGLFSGSVADTGVVRLTLWFAVLSSIVLLGAVGIWPEQALVFNQEGGLFETISAACLFAAGVAALWRYPGVTRLYIGLTLLLLAERELEAGVYPEGSLPFMILDGLDSVLDVTLVRVLLACVVLGGVMWHGIPTGWRAVKRRAPFMIVFIAAGCLAVIAQLLEEFTGLHGEALSSVMKARLFVMEETLEMFFSIGILASVLIGWSKSSSDETSHDKDIRAFPDPS
;
A
#
# COMPACT_ATOMS: atom_id res chain seq x y z
N MET A 1 -53.77 -5.06 -6.38
CA MET A 1 -52.69 -4.96 -7.36
C MET A 1 -51.39 -4.66 -6.66
N THR A 2 -50.65 -5.70 -6.28
CA THR A 2 -49.39 -5.59 -5.54
C THR A 2 -48.24 -5.72 -6.52
N PHE A 3 -47.51 -4.64 -6.70
CA PHE A 3 -46.36 -4.56 -7.62
C PHE A 3 -45.19 -5.42 -7.07
N LYS A 4 -44.84 -6.49 -7.77
CA LYS A 4 -43.61 -7.24 -7.63
C LYS A 4 -42.48 -6.43 -8.28
N ALA A 5 -41.77 -5.64 -7.49
CA ALA A 5 -40.63 -4.81 -7.94
C ALA A 5 -39.31 -5.26 -7.29
N ASN A 6 -39.18 -6.51 -6.85
CA ASN A 6 -38.01 -6.92 -6.08
C ASN A 6 -37.11 -7.99 -6.72
N ASP A 7 -37.42 -8.47 -7.94
CA ASP A 7 -36.64 -9.56 -8.54
C ASP A 7 -35.57 -9.10 -9.55
N GLN A 8 -35.40 -7.79 -9.76
CA GLN A 8 -34.46 -7.26 -10.76
C GLN A 8 -33.15 -6.67 -10.20
N VAL A 9 -33.03 -6.54 -8.87
CA VAL A 9 -31.83 -5.95 -8.26
C VAL A 9 -30.79 -7.00 -7.84
N ASP A 10 -31.21 -8.24 -7.65
CA ASP A 10 -30.30 -9.33 -7.22
C ASP A 10 -29.39 -9.86 -8.33
N GLY A 11 -29.64 -9.50 -9.59
CA GLY A 11 -28.82 -9.91 -10.74
C GLY A 11 -27.55 -9.09 -10.97
N LEU A 12 -27.42 -7.91 -10.38
CA LEU A 12 -26.30 -6.99 -10.62
C LEU A 12 -25.13 -7.16 -9.66
N PHE A 13 -25.27 -7.91 -8.59
CA PHE A 13 -24.21 -8.16 -7.57
C PHE A 13 -23.84 -9.63 -7.45
N SER A 14 -24.21 -10.48 -8.39
CA SER A 14 -23.56 -11.76 -8.58
C SER A 14 -22.13 -11.51 -9.12
N GLY A 15 -21.31 -10.84 -8.33
CA GLY A 15 -19.87 -10.76 -8.53
C GLY A 15 -19.36 -12.20 -8.58
N SER A 16 -19.08 -12.66 -9.79
CA SER A 16 -18.34 -13.86 -10.11
C SER A 16 -17.33 -14.08 -8.99
N VAL A 17 -17.46 -15.20 -8.28
CA VAL A 17 -16.37 -15.76 -7.48
C VAL A 17 -15.20 -15.83 -8.45
N ALA A 18 -14.29 -14.86 -8.36
CA ALA A 18 -13.13 -14.77 -9.24
C ALA A 18 -12.53 -16.18 -9.21
N ASP A 19 -12.51 -16.82 -10.37
CA ASP A 19 -12.09 -18.22 -10.51
C ASP A 19 -10.80 -18.38 -9.72
N THR A 20 -10.82 -19.21 -8.69
CA THR A 20 -9.69 -19.39 -7.76
C THR A 20 -8.42 -19.73 -8.54
N GLY A 21 -8.56 -20.29 -9.74
CA GLY A 21 -7.50 -20.53 -10.70
C GLY A 21 -6.87 -19.27 -11.24
N VAL A 22 -7.66 -18.27 -11.62
CA VAL A 22 -7.15 -16.98 -12.17
C VAL A 22 -6.40 -16.21 -11.10
N VAL A 23 -6.96 -16.10 -9.88
CA VAL A 23 -6.29 -15.42 -8.76
C VAL A 23 -4.96 -16.10 -8.44
N ARG A 24 -4.94 -17.44 -8.38
CA ARG A 24 -3.73 -18.19 -8.11
C ARG A 24 -2.68 -18.03 -9.22
N LEU A 25 -3.10 -18.05 -10.48
CA LEU A 25 -2.22 -17.83 -11.62
C LEU A 25 -1.62 -16.41 -11.60
N THR A 26 -2.44 -15.39 -11.31
CA THR A 26 -1.98 -14.00 -11.19
C THR A 26 -0.95 -13.84 -10.08
N LEU A 27 -1.18 -14.47 -8.92
CA LEU A 27 -0.21 -14.45 -7.81
C LEU A 27 1.11 -15.13 -8.20
N TRP A 28 1.07 -16.31 -8.84
CA TRP A 28 2.27 -16.98 -9.31
C TRP A 28 3.03 -16.15 -10.35
N PHE A 29 2.31 -15.52 -11.27
CA PHE A 29 2.91 -14.63 -12.27
C PHE A 29 3.58 -13.43 -11.60
N ALA A 30 2.92 -12.79 -10.62
CA ALA A 30 3.49 -11.67 -9.87
C ALA A 30 4.77 -12.08 -9.11
N VAL A 31 4.74 -13.21 -8.41
CA VAL A 31 5.91 -13.72 -7.68
C VAL A 31 7.06 -14.05 -8.64
N LEU A 32 6.77 -14.75 -9.74
CA LEU A 32 7.79 -15.10 -10.73
C LEU A 32 8.40 -13.87 -11.39
N SER A 33 7.57 -12.90 -11.78
CA SER A 33 8.04 -11.63 -12.35
C SER A 33 8.92 -10.86 -11.38
N SER A 34 8.57 -10.85 -10.09
CA SER A 34 9.38 -10.21 -9.04
C SER A 34 10.74 -10.89 -8.88
N ILE A 35 10.78 -12.23 -8.87
CA ILE A 35 12.03 -12.98 -8.78
C ILE A 35 12.91 -12.72 -10.02
N VAL A 36 12.31 -12.71 -11.21
CA VAL A 36 13.03 -12.44 -12.46
C VAL A 36 13.60 -11.02 -12.47
N LEU A 37 12.80 -10.02 -12.02
CA LEU A 37 13.26 -8.63 -11.96
C LEU A 37 14.41 -8.46 -10.96
N LEU A 38 14.26 -8.98 -9.73
CA LEU A 38 15.33 -8.95 -8.73
C LEU A 38 16.58 -9.67 -9.20
N GLY A 39 16.43 -10.80 -9.90
CA GLY A 39 17.54 -11.53 -10.52
C GLY A 39 18.23 -10.71 -11.61
N ALA A 40 17.46 -10.06 -12.48
CA ALA A 40 17.99 -9.21 -13.54
C ALA A 40 18.78 -8.01 -12.97
N VAL A 41 18.22 -7.32 -11.99
CA VAL A 41 18.85 -6.22 -11.26
C VAL A 41 20.14 -6.68 -10.58
N GLY A 42 20.14 -7.83 -9.94
CA GLY A 42 21.32 -8.39 -9.29
C GLY A 42 22.44 -8.79 -10.26
N ILE A 43 22.11 -9.21 -11.49
CA ILE A 43 23.07 -9.66 -12.51
C ILE A 43 23.59 -8.46 -13.33
N TRP A 44 22.71 -7.51 -13.69
CA TRP A 44 23.02 -6.33 -14.53
C TRP A 44 22.75 -5.01 -13.80
N PRO A 45 23.44 -4.72 -12.69
CA PRO A 45 23.17 -3.53 -11.88
C PRO A 45 23.45 -2.22 -12.63
N GLU A 46 24.45 -2.18 -13.51
CA GLU A 46 24.79 -0.96 -14.27
C GLU A 46 23.67 -0.56 -15.25
N GLN A 47 23.02 -1.52 -15.90
CA GLN A 47 21.88 -1.26 -16.76
C GLN A 47 20.65 -0.85 -15.96
N ALA A 48 20.49 -1.40 -14.77
CA ALA A 48 19.36 -1.10 -13.89
C ALA A 48 19.49 0.30 -13.25
N LEU A 49 20.69 0.84 -13.07
CA LEU A 49 20.91 2.21 -12.59
C LEU A 49 20.22 3.28 -13.44
N VAL A 50 19.99 3.02 -14.74
CA VAL A 50 19.28 3.98 -15.62
C VAL A 50 17.82 4.17 -15.17
N PHE A 51 17.21 3.17 -14.56
CA PHE A 51 15.82 3.22 -14.04
C PHE A 51 15.75 3.71 -12.59
N ASN A 52 16.91 3.85 -11.95
CA ASN A 52 17.09 4.19 -10.55
C ASN A 52 17.75 5.58 -10.36
N GLN A 53 17.53 6.49 -11.28
CA GLN A 53 17.91 7.89 -11.13
C GLN A 53 16.87 8.59 -10.27
N GLU A 54 17.24 9.65 -9.56
CA GLU A 54 16.32 10.54 -8.84
C GLU A 54 15.14 10.94 -9.76
N GLY A 55 13.92 10.71 -9.31
CA GLY A 55 12.71 10.80 -10.15
C GLY A 55 12.55 9.67 -11.17
N GLY A 56 13.30 8.57 -11.00
CA GLY A 56 13.30 7.43 -11.88
C GLY A 56 12.00 6.61 -11.87
N LEU A 57 12.02 5.54 -12.65
CA LEU A 57 10.83 4.70 -12.83
C LEU A 57 10.40 4.01 -11.51
N PHE A 58 11.36 3.56 -10.70
CA PHE A 58 11.07 2.84 -9.46
C PHE A 58 10.40 3.74 -8.43
N GLU A 59 10.97 4.90 -8.15
CA GLU A 59 10.38 5.91 -7.26
C GLU A 59 8.99 6.36 -7.75
N THR A 60 8.86 6.64 -9.05
CA THR A 60 7.56 7.05 -9.63
C THR A 60 6.48 5.97 -9.45
N ILE A 61 6.83 4.68 -9.65
CA ILE A 61 5.88 3.58 -9.43
C ILE A 61 5.56 3.43 -7.94
N SER A 62 6.56 3.53 -7.06
CA SER A 62 6.39 3.49 -5.60
C SER A 62 5.43 4.58 -5.14
N ALA A 63 5.72 5.83 -5.50
CA ALA A 63 4.87 6.97 -5.17
C ALA A 63 3.44 6.81 -5.70
N ALA A 64 3.28 6.42 -6.98
CA ALA A 64 1.97 6.22 -7.59
C ALA A 64 1.16 5.12 -6.87
N CYS A 65 1.80 4.00 -6.52
CA CYS A 65 1.15 2.91 -5.79
C CYS A 65 0.73 3.33 -4.38
N LEU A 66 1.61 4.01 -3.64
CA LEU A 66 1.31 4.50 -2.29
C LEU A 66 0.23 5.58 -2.32
N PHE A 67 0.28 6.51 -3.27
CA PHE A 67 -0.75 7.52 -3.47
C PHE A 67 -2.10 6.90 -3.79
N ALA A 68 -2.15 5.97 -4.74
CA ALA A 68 -3.37 5.26 -5.09
C ALA A 68 -3.93 4.46 -3.90
N ALA A 69 -3.06 3.81 -3.12
CA ALA A 69 -3.45 3.11 -1.90
C ALA A 69 -4.02 4.06 -0.84
N GLY A 70 -3.40 5.23 -0.65
CA GLY A 70 -3.85 6.27 0.27
C GLY A 70 -5.23 6.80 -0.10
N VAL A 71 -5.43 7.18 -1.36
CA VAL A 71 -6.72 7.63 -1.89
C VAL A 71 -7.78 6.54 -1.76
N ALA A 72 -7.46 5.29 -2.15
CA ALA A 72 -8.37 4.16 -2.02
C ALA A 72 -8.77 3.91 -0.55
N ALA A 73 -7.81 4.01 0.39
CA ALA A 73 -8.07 3.86 1.81
C ALA A 73 -8.98 4.97 2.34
N LEU A 74 -8.74 6.23 1.99
CA LEU A 74 -9.58 7.36 2.41
C LEU A 74 -11.00 7.26 1.86
N TRP A 75 -11.12 6.88 0.60
CA TRP A 75 -12.44 6.74 -0.03
C TRP A 75 -13.23 5.56 0.54
N ARG A 76 -12.57 4.42 0.72
CA ARG A 76 -13.25 3.17 1.10
C ARG A 76 -13.51 3.04 2.60
N TYR A 77 -12.65 3.64 3.41
CA TYR A 77 -12.75 3.56 4.86
C TYR A 77 -13.11 4.93 5.46
N PRO A 78 -14.31 5.49 5.14
CA PRO A 78 -14.68 6.79 5.66
C PRO A 78 -14.80 6.73 7.19
N GLY A 79 -14.24 7.73 7.84
CA GLY A 79 -14.29 7.88 9.29
C GLY A 79 -12.94 8.17 9.92
N VAL A 80 -12.97 8.98 10.98
CA VAL A 80 -11.77 9.46 11.68
C VAL A 80 -10.91 8.30 12.21
N THR A 81 -11.56 7.19 12.59
CA THR A 81 -10.88 6.00 13.13
C THR A 81 -9.97 5.28 12.14
N ARG A 82 -10.10 5.57 10.86
CA ARG A 82 -9.31 4.93 9.78
C ARG A 82 -8.52 5.94 8.95
N LEU A 83 -8.67 7.23 9.26
CA LEU A 83 -7.98 8.32 8.58
C LEU A 83 -6.45 8.13 8.60
N TYR A 84 -5.91 7.58 9.68
CA TYR A 84 -4.48 7.33 9.83
C TYR A 84 -3.91 6.44 8.71
N ILE A 85 -4.69 5.47 8.17
CA ILE A 85 -4.22 4.59 7.08
C ILE A 85 -3.94 5.42 5.83
N GLY A 86 -4.93 6.20 5.40
CA GLY A 86 -4.80 7.04 4.21
C GLY A 86 -3.71 8.10 4.36
N LEU A 87 -3.64 8.77 5.52
CA LEU A 87 -2.61 9.76 5.80
C LEU A 87 -1.20 9.14 5.78
N THR A 88 -0.99 8.00 6.43
CA THR A 88 0.31 7.32 6.40
C THR A 88 0.75 7.01 4.97
N LEU A 89 -0.16 6.50 4.14
CA LEU A 89 0.16 6.13 2.77
C LEU A 89 0.44 7.35 1.89
N LEU A 90 -0.28 8.46 2.10
CA LEU A 90 -0.01 9.71 1.38
C LEU A 90 1.32 10.34 1.80
N LEU A 91 1.67 10.30 3.10
CA LEU A 91 2.97 10.77 3.58
C LEU A 91 4.13 9.90 3.07
N LEU A 92 3.92 8.59 2.96
CA LEU A 92 4.90 7.71 2.33
C LEU A 92 5.04 8.01 0.83
N ALA A 93 3.93 8.28 0.13
CA ALA A 93 3.98 8.64 -1.29
C ALA A 93 4.70 9.97 -1.55
N GLU A 94 4.53 10.94 -0.66
CA GLU A 94 5.23 12.22 -0.74
C GLU A 94 6.74 12.04 -0.51
N ARG A 95 7.13 11.21 0.45
CA ARG A 95 8.54 10.90 0.71
C ARG A 95 9.27 10.31 -0.51
N GLU A 96 8.57 9.58 -1.39
CA GLU A 96 9.14 8.98 -2.60
C GLU A 96 9.32 10.03 -3.73
N LEU A 97 8.82 11.24 -3.57
CA LEU A 97 8.83 12.28 -4.60
C LEU A 97 9.64 13.47 -4.11
N GLU A 98 10.77 13.73 -4.75
CA GLU A 98 11.56 14.91 -4.46
C GLU A 98 11.21 16.10 -5.39
N ALA A 99 10.90 17.26 -4.81
CA ALA A 99 10.60 18.46 -5.58
C ALA A 99 11.77 18.87 -6.50
N GLY A 100 13.01 18.65 -6.04
CA GLY A 100 14.24 19.03 -6.76
C GLY A 100 14.46 18.33 -8.10
N VAL A 101 13.78 17.20 -8.35
CA VAL A 101 13.84 16.47 -9.63
C VAL A 101 13.13 17.21 -10.75
N TYR A 102 12.16 18.06 -10.41
CA TYR A 102 11.33 18.75 -11.39
C TYR A 102 11.88 20.15 -11.68
N PRO A 103 11.74 20.68 -12.91
CA PRO A 103 12.17 22.04 -13.25
C PRO A 103 11.48 23.06 -12.36
N GLU A 104 12.24 24.04 -11.83
CA GLU A 104 11.70 25.16 -11.06
C GLU A 104 10.56 25.85 -11.81
N GLY A 105 9.48 26.14 -11.11
CA GLY A 105 8.28 26.76 -11.69
C GLY A 105 7.37 25.81 -12.47
N SER A 106 7.70 24.52 -12.59
CA SER A 106 6.76 23.51 -13.11
C SER A 106 5.66 23.22 -12.08
N LEU A 107 4.51 22.75 -12.55
CA LEU A 107 3.38 22.45 -11.69
C LEU A 107 3.71 21.32 -10.67
N PRO A 108 4.39 20.22 -11.03
CA PRO A 108 4.84 19.25 -10.05
C PRO A 108 5.76 19.84 -8.98
N PHE A 109 6.77 20.65 -9.40
CA PHE A 109 7.67 21.33 -8.47
C PHE A 109 6.88 22.17 -7.45
N MET A 110 5.98 23.03 -7.93
CA MET A 110 5.20 23.94 -7.06
C MET A 110 4.32 23.16 -6.06
N ILE A 111 3.76 22.03 -6.47
CA ILE A 111 2.91 21.21 -5.59
C ILE A 111 3.76 20.54 -4.52
N LEU A 112 4.87 19.90 -4.90
CA LEU A 112 5.75 19.19 -3.98
C LEU A 112 6.45 20.14 -3.03
N ASP A 113 7.07 21.21 -3.52
CA ASP A 113 7.72 22.24 -2.71
C ASP A 113 6.76 22.92 -1.72
N GLY A 114 5.51 23.19 -2.17
CA GLY A 114 4.46 23.70 -1.29
C GLY A 114 4.05 22.69 -0.22
N LEU A 115 3.98 21.41 -0.54
CA LEU A 115 3.67 20.35 0.40
C LEU A 115 4.79 20.17 1.42
N ASP A 116 6.04 20.11 0.96
CA ASP A 116 7.24 20.06 1.81
C ASP A 116 7.28 21.23 2.78
N SER A 117 7.02 22.45 2.28
CA SER A 117 6.98 23.65 3.12
C SER A 117 5.93 23.57 4.23
N VAL A 118 4.76 22.97 3.96
CA VAL A 118 3.72 22.74 4.98
C VAL A 118 4.15 21.64 5.95
N LEU A 119 4.73 20.56 5.47
CA LEU A 119 5.21 19.45 6.29
C LEU A 119 6.43 19.83 7.13
N ASP A 120 7.21 20.83 6.72
CA ASP A 120 8.33 21.37 7.49
C ASP A 120 7.90 22.15 8.74
N VAL A 121 6.65 22.57 8.81
CA VAL A 121 6.12 23.22 10.02
C VAL A 121 6.04 22.20 11.15
N THR A 122 6.84 22.39 12.19
CA THR A 122 6.93 21.46 13.34
C THR A 122 5.57 21.11 13.95
N LEU A 123 4.65 22.08 14.04
CA LEU A 123 3.30 21.83 14.56
C LEU A 123 2.53 20.86 13.68
N VAL A 124 2.63 20.99 12.35
CA VAL A 124 1.96 20.10 11.38
C VAL A 124 2.53 18.68 11.51
N ARG A 125 3.86 18.54 11.55
CA ARG A 125 4.51 17.24 11.77
C ARG A 125 4.05 16.56 13.06
N VAL A 126 4.02 17.31 14.17
CA VAL A 126 3.58 16.76 15.46
C VAL A 126 2.11 16.34 15.41
N LEU A 127 1.23 17.14 14.82
CA LEU A 127 -0.18 16.79 14.69
C LEU A 127 -0.39 15.56 13.81
N LEU A 128 0.28 15.48 12.66
CA LEU A 128 0.23 14.31 11.79
C LEU A 128 0.77 13.07 12.49
N ALA A 129 1.91 13.18 13.17
CA ALA A 129 2.47 12.08 13.96
C ALA A 129 1.49 11.61 15.06
N CYS A 130 0.83 12.52 15.77
CA CYS A 130 -0.17 12.18 16.78
C CYS A 130 -1.38 11.45 16.16
N VAL A 131 -1.87 11.88 15.00
CA VAL A 131 -3.00 11.24 14.31
C VAL A 131 -2.60 9.84 13.82
N VAL A 132 -1.43 9.71 13.19
CA VAL A 132 -0.94 8.44 12.67
C VAL A 132 -0.64 7.46 13.81
N LEU A 133 0.21 7.85 14.77
CA LEU A 133 0.58 6.97 15.89
C LEU A 133 -0.62 6.64 16.78
N GLY A 134 -1.45 7.63 17.10
CA GLY A 134 -2.68 7.41 17.85
C GLY A 134 -3.63 6.45 17.14
N GLY A 135 -3.81 6.61 15.81
CA GLY A 135 -4.62 5.72 15.00
C GLY A 135 -4.09 4.30 14.94
N VAL A 136 -2.77 4.15 14.74
CA VAL A 136 -2.08 2.84 14.74
C VAL A 136 -2.23 2.15 16.09
N MET A 137 -1.94 2.85 17.19
CA MET A 137 -1.97 2.28 18.54
C MET A 137 -3.39 1.88 18.96
N TRP A 138 -4.38 2.77 18.73
CA TRP A 138 -5.74 2.57 19.23
C TRP A 138 -6.58 1.66 18.32
N HIS A 139 -6.42 1.76 17.02
CA HIS A 139 -7.23 1.01 16.06
C HIS A 139 -6.43 0.01 15.23
N GLY A 140 -5.23 0.38 14.79
CA GLY A 140 -4.39 -0.43 13.89
C GLY A 140 -3.94 -1.72 14.54
N ILE A 141 -3.27 -1.65 15.69
CA ILE A 141 -2.72 -2.82 16.38
C ILE A 141 -3.82 -3.82 16.76
N PRO A 142 -4.92 -3.44 17.44
CA PRO A 142 -5.95 -4.40 17.81
C PRO A 142 -6.65 -5.05 16.61
N THR A 143 -6.86 -4.27 15.54
CA THR A 143 -7.51 -4.78 14.31
C THR A 143 -6.55 -5.67 13.54
N GLY A 144 -5.30 -5.26 13.39
CA GLY A 144 -4.25 -6.05 12.75
C GLY A 144 -4.03 -7.38 13.46
N TRP A 145 -3.95 -7.38 14.79
CA TRP A 145 -3.80 -8.61 15.57
C TRP A 145 -4.96 -9.60 15.34
N ARG A 146 -6.19 -9.10 15.30
CA ARG A 146 -7.36 -9.93 14.96
C ARG A 146 -7.29 -10.47 13.54
N ALA A 147 -6.85 -9.66 12.58
CA ALA A 147 -6.71 -10.06 11.19
C ALA A 147 -5.61 -11.13 11.00
N VAL A 148 -4.49 -11.02 11.71
CA VAL A 148 -3.42 -12.04 11.74
C VAL A 148 -3.96 -13.36 12.27
N LYS A 149 -4.67 -13.34 13.42
CA LYS A 149 -5.27 -14.55 14.00
C LYS A 149 -6.27 -15.24 13.05
N ARG A 150 -7.02 -14.44 12.28
CA ARG A 150 -7.99 -14.93 11.29
C ARG A 150 -7.34 -15.32 9.95
N ARG A 151 -6.03 -15.14 9.80
CA ARG A 151 -5.29 -15.35 8.55
C ARG A 151 -5.93 -14.62 7.37
N ALA A 152 -6.36 -13.37 7.60
CA ALA A 152 -7.01 -12.58 6.58
C ALA A 152 -6.06 -12.37 5.38
N PRO A 153 -6.48 -12.60 4.12
CA PRO A 153 -5.60 -12.54 2.96
C PRO A 153 -4.87 -11.21 2.80
N PHE A 154 -5.55 -10.09 3.03
CA PHE A 154 -4.93 -8.76 2.96
C PHE A 154 -3.79 -8.60 3.97
N MET A 155 -3.92 -9.20 5.17
CA MET A 155 -2.90 -9.11 6.21
C MET A 155 -1.65 -9.93 5.85
N ILE A 156 -1.81 -11.06 5.17
CA ILE A 156 -0.67 -11.85 4.67
C ILE A 156 0.13 -11.04 3.66
N VAL A 157 -0.56 -10.38 2.71
CA VAL A 157 0.08 -9.53 1.71
C VAL A 157 0.74 -8.32 2.37
N PHE A 158 0.08 -7.68 3.35
CA PHE A 158 0.61 -6.57 4.12
C PHE A 158 1.91 -6.94 4.85
N ILE A 159 1.92 -8.09 5.55
CA ILE A 159 3.11 -8.56 6.26
C ILE A 159 4.24 -8.89 5.27
N ALA A 160 3.93 -9.56 4.15
CA ALA A 160 4.92 -9.85 3.13
C ALA A 160 5.54 -8.56 2.55
N ALA A 161 4.71 -7.56 2.24
CA ALA A 161 5.19 -6.25 1.81
C ALA A 161 6.06 -5.59 2.90
N GLY A 162 5.63 -5.60 4.16
CA GLY A 162 6.43 -5.08 5.28
C GLY A 162 7.78 -5.76 5.44
N CYS A 163 7.87 -7.07 5.19
CA CYS A 163 9.16 -7.78 5.18
C CYS A 163 10.08 -7.26 4.07
N LEU A 164 9.55 -6.92 2.89
CA LEU A 164 10.35 -6.35 1.80
C LEU A 164 10.92 -4.98 2.20
N ALA A 165 10.10 -4.11 2.82
CA ALA A 165 10.57 -2.82 3.33
C ALA A 165 11.67 -2.98 4.40
N VAL A 166 11.53 -3.95 5.31
CA VAL A 166 12.58 -4.23 6.31
C VAL A 166 13.88 -4.67 5.64
N ILE A 167 13.79 -5.52 4.60
CA ILE A 167 14.98 -5.97 3.86
C ILE A 167 15.60 -4.79 3.10
N ALA A 168 14.81 -3.93 2.46
CA ALA A 168 15.30 -2.73 1.80
C ALA A 168 16.06 -1.83 2.79
N GLN A 169 15.46 -1.53 3.94
CA GLN A 169 16.10 -0.73 4.98
C GLN A 169 17.40 -1.35 5.51
N LEU A 170 17.47 -2.69 5.63
CA LEU A 170 18.72 -3.36 6.02
C LEU A 170 19.80 -3.25 4.94
N LEU A 171 19.43 -3.22 3.65
CA LEU A 171 20.39 -3.00 2.56
C LEU A 171 20.92 -1.57 2.57
N GLU A 172 20.06 -0.58 2.78
CA GLU A 172 20.42 0.84 2.95
C GLU A 172 21.43 1.01 4.09
N GLU A 173 21.07 0.54 5.29
CA GLU A 173 21.94 0.61 6.46
C GLU A 173 23.29 -0.10 6.23
N PHE A 174 23.26 -1.28 5.61
CA PHE A 174 24.48 -2.03 5.30
C PHE A 174 25.37 -1.24 4.33
N THR A 175 24.78 -0.63 3.31
CA THR A 175 25.52 0.19 2.33
C THR A 175 26.04 1.46 2.98
N GLY A 176 25.31 2.10 3.87
CA GLY A 176 25.75 3.25 4.65
C GLY A 176 26.94 2.94 5.56
N LEU A 177 26.89 1.82 6.28
CA LEU A 177 27.95 1.42 7.23
C LEU A 177 29.22 0.92 6.55
N HIS A 178 29.10 0.23 5.42
CA HIS A 178 30.22 -0.44 4.77
C HIS A 178 30.60 0.15 3.41
N GLY A 179 29.99 1.28 3.03
CA GLY A 179 30.12 1.87 1.70
C GLY A 179 31.55 2.12 1.27
N GLU A 180 32.46 2.53 2.16
CA GLU A 180 33.87 2.76 1.83
C GLU A 180 34.63 1.48 1.45
N ALA A 181 34.24 0.34 2.02
CA ALA A 181 34.85 -0.97 1.76
C ALA A 181 34.27 -1.68 0.53
N LEU A 182 33.10 -1.25 0.04
CA LEU A 182 32.43 -1.89 -1.10
C LEU A 182 32.94 -1.35 -2.45
N SER A 183 33.05 -2.25 -3.44
CA SER A 183 33.32 -1.84 -4.82
C SER A 183 32.14 -1.04 -5.41
N SER A 184 32.41 -0.19 -6.40
CA SER A 184 31.35 0.61 -7.09
C SER A 184 30.24 -0.27 -7.65
N VAL A 185 30.57 -1.41 -8.23
CA VAL A 185 29.59 -2.38 -8.76
C VAL A 185 28.71 -2.96 -7.66
N MET A 186 29.30 -3.26 -6.47
CA MET A 186 28.52 -3.78 -5.34
C MET A 186 27.60 -2.72 -4.76
N LYS A 187 28.06 -1.46 -4.64
CA LYS A 187 27.20 -0.34 -4.23
C LYS A 187 26.02 -0.18 -5.18
N ALA A 188 26.29 -0.13 -6.49
CA ALA A 188 25.25 -0.04 -7.50
C ALA A 188 24.22 -1.17 -7.38
N ARG A 189 24.71 -2.40 -7.16
CA ARG A 189 23.83 -3.58 -6.98
C ARG A 189 22.95 -3.46 -5.76
N LEU A 190 23.51 -3.09 -4.60
CA LEU A 190 22.75 -2.96 -3.36
C LEU A 190 21.72 -1.87 -3.48
N PHE A 191 22.10 -0.70 -4.02
CA PHE A 191 21.22 0.44 -4.21
C PHE A 191 20.02 0.09 -5.11
N VAL A 192 20.25 -0.50 -6.29
CA VAL A 192 19.14 -0.87 -7.18
C VAL A 192 18.26 -1.98 -6.61
N MET A 193 18.84 -2.90 -5.82
CA MET A 193 18.05 -3.94 -5.13
C MET A 193 17.15 -3.34 -4.05
N GLU A 194 17.66 -2.39 -3.28
CA GLU A 194 16.93 -1.64 -2.27
C GLU A 194 15.69 -0.98 -2.87
N GLU A 195 15.86 -0.13 -3.86
CA GLU A 195 14.79 0.57 -4.57
C GLU A 195 13.76 -0.38 -5.21
N THR A 196 14.24 -1.50 -5.76
CA THR A 196 13.35 -2.52 -6.32
C THR A 196 12.47 -3.15 -5.22
N LEU A 197 13.01 -3.35 -4.02
CA LEU A 197 12.28 -3.89 -2.88
C LEU A 197 11.26 -2.87 -2.34
N GLU A 198 11.61 -1.57 -2.31
CA GLU A 198 10.69 -0.49 -1.93
C GLU A 198 9.53 -0.36 -2.93
N MET A 199 9.80 -0.48 -4.22
CA MET A 199 8.76 -0.55 -5.24
C MET A 199 7.83 -1.74 -5.01
N PHE A 200 8.35 -2.93 -4.72
CA PHE A 200 7.51 -4.10 -4.42
C PHE A 200 6.75 -3.96 -3.10
N PHE A 201 7.34 -3.33 -2.09
CA PHE A 201 6.63 -2.94 -0.88
C PHE A 201 5.41 -2.09 -1.22
N SER A 202 5.58 -1.03 -2.00
CA SER A 202 4.53 -0.09 -2.38
C SER A 202 3.40 -0.77 -3.18
N ILE A 203 3.74 -1.64 -4.13
CA ILE A 203 2.79 -2.47 -4.88
C ILE A 203 2.04 -3.43 -3.93
N GLY A 204 2.74 -4.05 -2.99
CA GLY A 204 2.17 -4.95 -2.00
C GLY A 204 1.18 -4.24 -1.05
N ILE A 205 1.50 -3.02 -0.64
CA ILE A 205 0.58 -2.18 0.16
C ILE A 205 -0.69 -1.87 -0.62
N LEU A 206 -0.57 -1.43 -1.88
CA LEU A 206 -1.74 -1.18 -2.73
C LEU A 206 -2.60 -2.45 -2.88
N ALA A 207 -1.98 -3.58 -3.16
CA ALA A 207 -2.66 -4.87 -3.26
C ALA A 207 -3.38 -5.23 -1.95
N SER A 208 -2.74 -5.03 -0.79
CA SER A 208 -3.33 -5.26 0.53
C SER A 208 -4.58 -4.40 0.77
N VAL A 209 -4.51 -3.11 0.45
CA VAL A 209 -5.66 -2.18 0.57
C VAL A 209 -6.82 -2.62 -0.32
N LEU A 210 -6.53 -3.01 -1.58
CA LEU A 210 -7.55 -3.46 -2.53
C LEU A 210 -8.19 -4.80 -2.13
N ILE A 211 -7.40 -5.76 -1.62
CA ILE A 211 -7.90 -7.05 -1.11
C ILE A 211 -8.76 -6.83 0.14
N GLY A 212 -8.33 -5.96 1.05
CA GLY A 212 -9.10 -5.60 2.25
C GLY A 212 -10.49 -5.03 1.91
N TRP A 213 -10.63 -4.42 0.74
CA TRP A 213 -11.86 -3.83 0.24
C TRP A 213 -13.00 -4.86 0.00
N SER A 214 -12.70 -6.05 -0.49
CA SER A 214 -13.73 -6.97 -1.01
C SER A 214 -14.62 -7.64 0.06
N LYS A 215 -14.32 -7.51 1.36
CA LYS A 215 -15.01 -8.25 2.44
C LYS A 215 -15.98 -7.47 3.32
N SER A 216 -16.17 -6.16 3.12
CA SER A 216 -16.99 -5.36 4.03
C SER A 216 -18.50 -5.49 3.80
N SER A 217 -18.95 -6.03 2.67
CA SER A 217 -20.38 -6.10 2.32
C SER A 217 -21.11 -7.39 2.77
N SER A 218 -20.37 -8.40 3.24
CA SER A 218 -20.97 -9.69 3.61
C SER A 218 -21.37 -9.81 5.10
N ASP A 219 -20.80 -8.97 5.97
CA ASP A 219 -21.03 -9.08 7.41
C ASP A 219 -22.28 -8.29 7.90
N GLU A 220 -22.73 -7.29 7.14
CA GLU A 220 -23.92 -6.50 7.53
C GLU A 220 -25.25 -7.23 7.30
N THR A 221 -25.30 -8.14 6.32
CA THR A 221 -26.52 -8.88 5.98
C THR A 221 -26.83 -10.04 6.92
N SER A 222 -25.86 -10.54 7.67
CA SER A 222 -26.13 -11.63 8.63
C SER A 222 -26.69 -11.14 9.96
N HIS A 223 -26.34 -9.91 10.38
CA HIS A 223 -26.80 -9.38 11.66
C HIS A 223 -28.25 -8.89 11.62
N ASP A 224 -28.74 -8.48 10.45
CA ASP A 224 -30.15 -8.02 10.29
C ASP A 224 -31.15 -9.17 10.16
N LYS A 225 -30.68 -10.38 9.84
CA LYS A 225 -31.53 -11.59 9.79
C LYS A 225 -31.82 -12.18 11.17
N ASP A 226 -30.90 -12.07 12.12
CA ASP A 226 -31.08 -12.59 13.48
C ASP A 226 -32.01 -11.72 14.34
N ILE A 227 -32.16 -10.43 14.01
CA ILE A 227 -33.05 -9.52 14.75
C ILE A 227 -34.54 -9.73 14.38
N ARG A 228 -34.82 -10.27 13.19
CA ARG A 228 -36.20 -10.47 12.70
C ARG A 228 -36.81 -11.84 13.09
N ALA A 229 -36.07 -12.69 13.80
CA ALA A 229 -36.48 -14.04 14.16
C ALA A 229 -37.17 -14.13 15.54
N PHE A 230 -37.49 -13.01 16.18
CA PHE A 230 -38.32 -13.06 17.39
C PHE A 230 -39.82 -13.08 16.99
N PRO A 231 -40.55 -14.17 17.27
CA PRO A 231 -41.99 -14.19 17.06
C PRO A 231 -42.64 -13.23 18.03
N ASP A 232 -43.56 -12.40 17.52
CA ASP A 232 -44.45 -11.54 18.30
C ASP A 232 -45.23 -12.37 19.33
N PRO A 233 -45.21 -12.02 20.61
CA PRO A 233 -46.05 -12.69 21.61
C PRO A 233 -47.48 -12.25 21.40
N SER A 234 -48.29 -13.15 20.86
CA SER A 234 -49.76 -13.06 20.84
C SER A 234 -50.38 -13.39 22.22
#